data_1b22edafd92300820f239366b3d25f08
#
_entry.id   1b22edafd92300820f239366b3d25f08
#
_cell.length_a   1.000
_cell.length_b   1.000
_cell.length_c   1.000
_cell.angle_alpha   90.00
_cell.angle_beta   90.00
_cell.angle_gamma   90.00
#
_symmetry.space_group_name_H-M   'P 1'
#
loop_
_entity.id
_entity.type
_entity.pdbx_description
1 polymer ?
#
loop_
_entity_poly.entity_id
_entity_poly.type
_entity_poly.pdbx_seq_one_letter_code
_entity_poly.pdbx_strand_id
1 'polypeptide(L)'
;MGEARIIDIELDEKSILRRNPDIEHERRVAIFDLLEGNRFAPAGLDGPFRVKLRVEDNRLAIDLHDQAGEPLDTIRMGLARFRRPIRDYFAICESYFKTVRSEHPRGLEAIDMARRGLHNEAAELLQECLQNKVAMDFDTARRLFTLICVLHIKQSASTVGAHPPEARSRAG
;
A
#
# COMPACT_ATOMS: atom_id res chain seq x y z
N MET A 1 -8.85 10.07 26.92
CA MET A 1 -7.93 10.12 25.86
C MET A 1 -7.85 8.83 25.17
N GLY A 2 -7.99 8.79 23.92
CA GLY A 2 -7.90 7.58 23.15
C GLY A 2 -6.49 7.21 22.79
N GLU A 3 -6.30 6.01 22.32
CA GLU A 3 -5.01 5.53 21.85
C GLU A 3 -4.74 6.00 20.44
N ALA A 4 -3.53 6.49 20.18
CA ALA A 4 -3.17 6.95 18.84
C ALA A 4 -2.67 5.75 18.03
N ARG A 5 -3.58 4.84 17.70
CA ARG A 5 -3.19 3.66 16.94
C ARG A 5 -4.34 3.06 16.14
N ILE A 6 -3.97 2.29 15.15
CA ILE A 6 -4.89 1.55 14.30
C ILE A 6 -5.12 0.18 14.94
N ILE A 7 -6.40 -0.17 15.13
CA ILE A 7 -6.76 -1.48 15.67
C ILE A 7 -7.35 -2.40 14.62
N ASP A 8 -7.66 -1.87 13.44
CA ASP A 8 -8.17 -2.68 12.34
C ASP A 8 -7.94 -1.91 11.06
N ILE A 9 -7.62 -2.64 9.99
CA ILE A 9 -7.40 -2.01 8.70
C ILE A 9 -7.93 -2.91 7.60
N GLU A 10 -8.63 -2.31 6.65
CA GLU A 10 -9.10 -3.06 5.51
C GLU A 10 -8.86 -2.27 4.23
N LEU A 11 -8.78 -2.98 3.14
CA LEU A 11 -8.55 -2.40 1.83
C LEU A 11 -9.79 -2.57 0.98
N ASP A 12 -10.11 -1.55 0.20
CA ASP A 12 -11.25 -1.63 -0.69
C ASP A 12 -10.85 -2.45 -1.92
N GLU A 13 -11.34 -3.66 -1.99
CA GLU A 13 -10.95 -4.61 -3.02
C GLU A 13 -12.07 -4.95 -3.98
N LYS A 14 -13.03 -4.09 -4.11
CA LYS A 14 -14.23 -4.39 -4.88
C LYS A 14 -13.98 -4.86 -6.29
N SER A 15 -12.94 -4.40 -6.94
CA SER A 15 -12.72 -4.76 -8.32
C SER A 15 -11.45 -5.55 -8.56
N ILE A 16 -10.97 -6.26 -7.58
CA ILE A 16 -9.81 -7.11 -7.81
C ILE A 16 -10.25 -8.27 -8.70
N LEU A 17 -9.69 -8.31 -9.90
CA LEU A 17 -10.05 -9.34 -10.86
C LEU A 17 -9.11 -10.52 -10.82
N ARG A 18 -7.92 -10.32 -10.32
CA ARG A 18 -6.91 -11.35 -10.34
C ARG A 18 -6.11 -11.28 -9.07
N ARG A 19 -5.73 -12.42 -8.56
CA ARG A 19 -4.94 -12.48 -7.34
C ARG A 19 -3.52 -12.86 -7.64
N ASN A 20 -2.60 -12.29 -6.90
CA ASN A 20 -1.18 -12.61 -7.00
C ASN A 20 -0.78 -13.15 -5.63
N PRO A 21 -0.43 -14.45 -5.53
CA PRO A 21 -0.11 -15.04 -4.24
C PRO A 21 1.04 -14.34 -3.51
N ASP A 22 2.02 -13.85 -4.25
CA ASP A 22 3.16 -13.19 -3.62
C ASP A 22 2.73 -11.86 -3.00
N ILE A 23 1.92 -11.10 -3.70
CA ILE A 23 1.44 -9.83 -3.19
C ILE A 23 0.44 -10.05 -2.05
N GLU A 24 -0.37 -11.12 -2.13
CA GLU A 24 -1.26 -11.46 -1.03
C GLU A 24 -0.47 -11.77 0.24
N HIS A 25 0.67 -12.43 0.08
CA HIS A 25 1.54 -12.69 1.20
C HIS A 25 2.07 -11.39 1.80
N GLU A 26 2.52 -10.47 0.95
CA GLU A 26 3.01 -9.15 1.39
C GLU A 26 1.92 -8.41 2.16
N ARG A 27 0.70 -8.48 1.66
CA ARG A 27 -0.43 -7.85 2.30
C ARG A 27 -0.68 -8.40 3.70
N ARG A 28 -0.70 -9.72 3.82
CA ARG A 28 -0.96 -10.37 5.11
C ARG A 28 0.10 -10.01 6.14
N VAL A 29 1.37 -10.03 5.71
CA VAL A 29 2.47 -9.70 6.61
C VAL A 29 2.39 -8.24 7.06
N ALA A 30 2.10 -7.34 6.11
CA ALA A 30 2.02 -5.92 6.44
C ALA A 30 0.89 -5.64 7.44
N ILE A 31 -0.27 -6.26 7.22
CA ILE A 31 -1.40 -6.07 8.13
C ILE A 31 -1.08 -6.65 9.50
N PHE A 32 -0.52 -7.86 9.53
CA PHE A 32 -0.18 -8.48 10.80
C PHE A 32 0.80 -7.61 11.59
N ASP A 33 1.87 -7.18 10.94
CA ASP A 33 2.89 -6.36 11.60
C ASP A 33 2.33 -5.02 12.03
N LEU A 34 1.49 -4.43 11.20
CA LEU A 34 0.88 -3.15 11.53
C LEU A 34 0.03 -3.26 12.79
N LEU A 35 -0.78 -4.29 12.88
CA LEU A 35 -1.67 -4.44 14.03
C LEU A 35 -0.94 -4.86 15.29
N GLU A 36 0.25 -5.46 15.15
CA GLU A 36 1.08 -5.80 16.29
C GLU A 36 1.58 -4.57 17.02
N GLY A 37 1.88 -3.52 16.30
CA GLY A 37 2.32 -2.27 16.91
C GLY A 37 2.38 -1.17 15.88
N ASN A 38 1.77 -0.04 16.22
CA ASN A 38 1.79 1.10 15.32
C ASN A 38 1.49 2.36 16.13
N ARG A 39 1.82 3.51 15.53
CA ARG A 39 1.42 4.79 16.06
C ARG A 39 0.79 5.59 14.94
N PHE A 40 -0.42 6.01 15.14
CA PHE A 40 -1.20 6.68 14.11
C PHE A 40 -2.10 7.71 14.79
N ALA A 41 -1.77 8.98 14.61
CA ALA A 41 -2.43 10.06 15.35
C ALA A 41 -2.97 11.13 14.39
N PRO A 42 -4.20 10.93 13.89
CA PRO A 42 -4.84 11.97 13.08
C PRO A 42 -5.09 13.22 13.90
N ALA A 43 -4.86 14.36 13.27
CA ALA A 43 -4.98 15.63 13.98
C ALA A 43 -6.41 15.84 14.48
N GLY A 44 -6.52 16.16 15.75
CA GLY A 44 -7.80 16.51 16.36
C GLY A 44 -8.74 15.35 16.66
N LEU A 45 -8.27 14.12 16.49
CA LEU A 45 -9.12 12.96 16.73
C LEU A 45 -8.49 12.05 17.78
N ASP A 46 -9.34 11.42 18.57
CA ASP A 46 -8.91 10.43 19.56
C ASP A 46 -9.19 9.03 19.04
N GLY A 47 -8.20 8.16 19.18
CA GLY A 47 -8.34 6.78 18.78
C GLY A 47 -8.91 5.90 19.88
N PRO A 48 -8.80 4.58 19.73
CA PRO A 48 -8.15 3.91 18.61
C PRO A 48 -8.99 3.96 17.34
N PHE A 49 -8.38 3.63 16.21
CA PHE A 49 -9.02 3.82 14.91
C PHE A 49 -9.17 2.53 14.13
N ARG A 50 -10.29 2.40 13.44
CA ARG A 50 -10.47 1.43 12.39
C ARG A 50 -10.30 2.18 11.09
N VAL A 51 -9.50 1.65 10.18
CA VAL A 51 -9.09 2.36 8.98
C VAL A 51 -9.48 1.57 7.75
N LYS A 52 -9.98 2.26 6.74
CA LYS A 52 -10.20 1.66 5.44
C LYS A 52 -9.44 2.47 4.40
N LEU A 53 -8.62 1.78 3.62
CA LEU A 53 -7.85 2.42 2.55
C LEU A 53 -8.51 2.16 1.21
N ARG A 54 -8.61 3.19 0.40
CA ARG A 54 -9.13 3.05 -0.96
C ARG A 54 -8.47 4.07 -1.87
N VAL A 55 -8.47 3.78 -3.15
CA VAL A 55 -7.91 4.68 -4.14
C VAL A 55 -9.04 5.14 -5.02
N GLU A 56 -9.12 6.44 -5.23
CA GLU A 56 -10.20 7.05 -5.99
C GLU A 56 -9.63 8.24 -6.74
N ASP A 57 -9.73 8.25 -8.04
CA ASP A 57 -9.23 9.36 -8.88
C ASP A 57 -7.77 9.69 -8.62
N ASN A 58 -6.95 8.64 -8.56
CA ASN A 58 -5.51 8.78 -8.33
C ASN A 58 -5.18 9.45 -7.00
N ARG A 59 -6.05 9.28 -6.02
CA ARG A 59 -5.84 9.79 -4.67
C ARG A 59 -6.08 8.66 -3.69
N LEU A 60 -5.31 8.67 -2.62
CA LEU A 60 -5.54 7.76 -1.52
C LEU A 60 -6.56 8.38 -0.59
N ALA A 61 -7.57 7.61 -0.23
CA ALA A 61 -8.52 8.02 0.79
C ALA A 61 -8.36 7.10 1.99
N ILE A 62 -8.15 7.69 3.15
CA ILE A 62 -8.01 6.95 4.41
C ILE A 62 -9.27 7.26 5.21
N ASP A 63 -10.21 6.31 5.22
CA ASP A 63 -11.44 6.50 5.97
C ASP A 63 -11.21 6.09 7.42
N LEU A 64 -11.48 7.00 8.33
CA LEU A 64 -11.26 6.78 9.75
C LEU A 64 -12.58 6.52 10.46
N HIS A 65 -12.60 5.47 11.25
CA HIS A 65 -13.77 5.12 12.05
C HIS A 65 -13.31 4.93 13.48
N ASP A 66 -14.23 5.12 14.43
CA ASP A 66 -13.89 4.89 15.82
C ASP A 66 -13.99 3.38 16.13
N GLN A 67 -13.77 3.04 17.38
CA GLN A 67 -13.75 1.64 17.79
C GLN A 67 -15.08 0.94 17.53
N ALA A 68 -16.16 1.68 17.60
CA ALA A 68 -17.50 1.13 17.34
C ALA A 68 -17.84 1.07 15.86
N GLY A 69 -16.97 1.59 15.00
CA GLY A 69 -17.21 1.59 13.58
C GLY A 69 -17.91 2.83 13.05
N GLU A 70 -18.09 3.84 13.88
CA GLU A 70 -18.72 5.07 13.44
C GLU A 70 -17.73 5.94 12.65
N PRO A 71 -18.15 6.52 11.54
CA PRO A 71 -17.23 7.33 10.74
C PRO A 71 -16.79 8.59 11.48
N LEU A 72 -15.52 8.89 11.38
CA LEU A 72 -14.94 10.07 12.00
C LEU A 72 -14.53 11.11 10.96
N ASP A 73 -13.81 10.68 9.94
CA ASP A 73 -13.26 11.60 8.94
C ASP A 73 -12.65 10.79 7.81
N THR A 74 -12.30 11.46 6.72
CA THR A 74 -11.55 10.86 5.63
C THR A 74 -10.36 11.76 5.31
N ILE A 75 -9.17 11.18 5.33
CA ILE A 75 -7.96 11.90 4.95
C ILE A 75 -7.66 11.55 3.51
N ARG A 76 -7.40 12.55 2.67
CA ARG A 76 -7.09 12.32 1.26
C ARG A 76 -5.70 12.82 0.92
N MET A 77 -5.03 12.10 0.04
CA MET A 77 -3.67 12.42 -0.35
C MET A 77 -3.48 12.08 -1.82
N GLY A 78 -2.87 12.98 -2.58
CA GLY A 78 -2.56 12.69 -3.98
C GLY A 78 -1.47 11.64 -4.08
N LEU A 79 -1.51 10.84 -5.13
CA LEU A 79 -0.57 9.74 -5.30
C LEU A 79 0.46 9.98 -6.40
N ALA A 80 0.50 11.19 -6.95
CA ALA A 80 1.43 11.48 -8.04
C ALA A 80 2.88 11.22 -7.66
N ARG A 81 3.27 11.60 -6.46
CA ARG A 81 4.65 11.43 -6.01
C ARG A 81 4.98 9.96 -5.70
N PHE A 82 3.97 9.11 -5.62
CA PHE A 82 4.18 7.69 -5.32
C PHE A 82 4.20 6.81 -6.55
N ARG A 83 4.02 7.40 -7.73
CA ARG A 83 3.96 6.61 -8.96
C ARG A 83 5.21 5.76 -9.16
N ARG A 84 6.38 6.38 -8.99
CA ARG A 84 7.63 5.67 -9.16
C ARG A 84 7.90 4.68 -8.02
N PRO A 85 7.75 5.06 -6.75
CA PRO A 85 7.93 4.08 -5.67
C PRO A 85 7.01 2.87 -5.80
N ILE A 86 5.77 3.06 -6.20
CA ILE A 86 4.84 1.94 -6.37
C ILE A 86 5.30 1.03 -7.51
N ARG A 87 5.72 1.62 -8.63
CA ARG A 87 6.23 0.83 -9.74
C ARG A 87 7.46 0.05 -9.33
N ASP A 88 8.36 0.69 -8.62
CA ASP A 88 9.60 0.03 -8.15
C ASP A 88 9.29 -1.08 -7.17
N TYR A 89 8.27 -0.89 -6.34
CA TYR A 89 7.85 -1.92 -5.40
C TYR A 89 7.50 -3.22 -6.12
N PHE A 90 6.68 -3.13 -7.17
CA PHE A 90 6.28 -4.34 -7.90
C PHE A 90 7.47 -4.99 -8.60
N ALA A 91 8.36 -4.19 -9.17
CA ALA A 91 9.55 -4.72 -9.84
C ALA A 91 10.45 -5.45 -8.85
N ILE A 92 10.65 -4.87 -7.67
CA ILE A 92 11.49 -5.48 -6.65
C ILE A 92 10.84 -6.74 -6.10
N CYS A 93 9.53 -6.72 -5.86
CA CYS A 93 8.84 -7.90 -5.37
C CYS A 93 8.94 -9.04 -6.37
N GLU A 94 8.77 -8.76 -7.64
CA GLU A 94 8.88 -9.78 -8.67
C GLU A 94 10.27 -10.40 -8.67
N SER A 95 11.30 -9.56 -8.60
CA SER A 95 12.68 -10.04 -8.56
C SER A 95 12.94 -10.86 -7.30
N TYR A 96 12.44 -10.39 -6.18
CA TYR A 96 12.65 -11.06 -4.89
C TYR A 96 12.07 -12.47 -4.90
N PHE A 97 10.79 -12.58 -5.26
CA PHE A 97 10.13 -13.89 -5.21
C PHE A 97 10.66 -14.84 -6.27
N LYS A 98 11.02 -14.31 -7.43
CA LYS A 98 11.62 -15.12 -8.47
C LYS A 98 12.95 -15.69 -8.00
N THR A 99 13.78 -14.88 -7.35
CA THR A 99 15.08 -15.30 -6.86
C THR A 99 14.94 -16.30 -5.72
N VAL A 100 14.00 -16.07 -4.81
CA VAL A 100 13.76 -16.99 -3.70
C VAL A 100 13.38 -18.37 -4.21
N ARG A 101 12.63 -18.44 -5.30
CA ARG A 101 12.19 -19.72 -5.85
C ARG A 101 13.21 -20.37 -6.77
N SER A 102 14.31 -19.69 -7.07
CA SER A 102 15.31 -20.26 -7.96
C SER A 102 16.20 -21.25 -7.22
N GLU A 103 16.87 -22.12 -7.98
CA GLU A 103 17.79 -23.09 -7.39
C GLU A 103 19.04 -22.43 -6.84
N HIS A 104 19.41 -21.30 -7.42
CA HIS A 104 20.61 -20.60 -6.99
C HIS A 104 20.26 -19.14 -6.68
N PRO A 105 19.87 -18.87 -5.44
CA PRO A 105 19.37 -17.54 -5.11
C PRO A 105 20.47 -16.51 -4.95
N ARG A 106 21.23 -16.30 -6.00
CA ARG A 106 22.25 -15.27 -6.01
C ARG A 106 21.59 -13.90 -6.13
N GLY A 107 22.20 -12.95 -5.48
CA GLY A 107 21.71 -11.59 -5.53
C GLY A 107 20.56 -11.31 -4.60
N LEU A 108 20.12 -12.30 -3.84
CA LEU A 108 19.00 -12.09 -2.92
C LEU A 108 19.28 -11.00 -1.92
N GLU A 109 20.52 -10.96 -1.43
CA GLU A 109 20.90 -9.95 -0.45
C GLU A 109 20.80 -8.54 -1.03
N ALA A 110 21.27 -8.37 -2.27
CA ALA A 110 21.20 -7.07 -2.93
C ALA A 110 19.76 -6.66 -3.17
N ILE A 111 18.91 -7.60 -3.55
CA ILE A 111 17.50 -7.32 -3.76
C ILE A 111 16.84 -6.94 -2.44
N ASP A 112 17.18 -7.63 -1.36
CA ASP A 112 16.63 -7.32 -0.06
C ASP A 112 17.04 -5.92 0.41
N MET A 113 18.27 -5.54 0.14
CA MET A 113 18.74 -4.19 0.47
C MET A 113 17.99 -3.14 -0.34
N ALA A 114 17.77 -3.40 -1.62
CA ALA A 114 17.02 -2.48 -2.47
C ALA A 114 15.58 -2.35 -1.97
N ARG A 115 15.01 -3.46 -1.53
CA ARG A 115 13.66 -3.47 -1.00
C ARG A 115 13.54 -2.62 0.26
N ARG A 116 14.50 -2.76 1.17
CA ARG A 116 14.52 -1.95 2.38
C ARG A 116 14.71 -0.48 2.07
N GLY A 117 15.60 -0.16 1.15
CA GLY A 117 15.83 1.22 0.75
C GLY A 117 14.58 1.85 0.18
N LEU A 118 13.87 1.10 -0.66
CA LEU A 118 12.63 1.61 -1.24
C LEU A 118 11.58 1.86 -0.17
N HIS A 119 11.42 0.93 0.76
CA HIS A 119 10.43 1.11 1.82
C HIS A 119 10.77 2.28 2.73
N ASN A 120 12.05 2.47 3.02
CA ASN A 120 12.47 3.59 3.84
C ASN A 120 12.19 4.93 3.15
N GLU A 121 12.50 4.99 1.87
CA GLU A 121 12.28 6.20 1.09
C GLU A 121 10.78 6.52 0.99
N ALA A 122 9.99 5.51 0.71
CA ALA A 122 8.55 5.69 0.59
C ALA A 122 7.90 6.04 1.92
N ALA A 123 8.43 5.50 3.02
CA ALA A 123 7.91 5.83 4.35
C ALA A 123 8.15 7.31 4.68
N GLU A 124 9.34 7.80 4.38
CA GLU A 124 9.64 9.20 4.59
C GLU A 124 8.72 10.10 3.76
N LEU A 125 8.50 9.70 2.51
CA LEU A 125 7.63 10.44 1.64
C LEU A 125 6.20 10.46 2.19
N LEU A 126 5.74 9.33 2.68
CA LEU A 126 4.39 9.24 3.23
C LEU A 126 4.24 10.11 4.47
N GLN A 127 5.22 10.06 5.36
CA GLN A 127 5.20 10.93 6.54
C GLN A 127 5.18 12.40 6.15
N GLU A 128 5.96 12.76 5.15
CA GLU A 128 6.02 14.12 4.68
C GLU A 128 4.69 14.58 4.07
N CYS A 129 4.11 13.74 3.22
CA CYS A 129 2.87 14.10 2.55
C CYS A 129 1.70 14.24 3.51
N LEU A 130 1.75 13.55 4.64
CA LEU A 130 0.65 13.56 5.61
C LEU A 130 0.97 14.32 6.87
N GLN A 131 2.09 15.02 6.94
CA GLN A 131 2.59 15.59 8.20
C GLN A 131 1.62 16.54 8.89
N ASN A 132 0.75 17.21 8.15
CA ASN A 132 -0.22 18.12 8.75
C ASN A 132 -1.56 17.47 9.00
N LYS A 133 -1.72 16.21 8.66
CA LYS A 133 -2.99 15.51 8.77
C LYS A 133 -2.94 14.38 9.77
N VAL A 134 -1.85 13.63 9.78
CA VAL A 134 -1.72 12.54 10.72
C VAL A 134 -0.24 12.32 11.02
N ALA A 135 0.06 12.10 12.29
CA ALA A 135 1.42 11.75 12.71
C ALA A 135 1.49 10.24 12.83
N MET A 136 2.57 9.66 12.32
CA MET A 136 2.76 8.23 12.42
C MET A 136 4.25 7.94 12.51
N ASP A 137 4.59 6.83 13.15
CA ASP A 137 5.99 6.45 13.22
C ASP A 137 6.44 5.84 11.90
N PHE A 138 7.73 5.67 11.78
CA PHE A 138 8.35 5.23 10.53
C PHE A 138 7.87 3.84 10.11
N ASP A 139 7.81 2.91 11.05
CA ASP A 139 7.39 1.55 10.73
C ASP A 139 5.94 1.49 10.30
N THR A 140 5.08 2.30 10.92
CA THR A 140 3.69 2.39 10.48
C THR A 140 3.62 2.87 9.04
N ALA A 141 4.42 3.90 8.71
CA ALA A 141 4.44 4.43 7.35
C ALA A 141 4.93 3.38 6.35
N ARG A 142 5.93 2.58 6.72
CA ARG A 142 6.43 1.53 5.83
C ARG A 142 5.34 0.51 5.51
N ARG A 143 4.59 0.10 6.51
CA ARG A 143 3.55 -0.90 6.32
C ARG A 143 2.36 -0.34 5.56
N LEU A 144 2.02 0.92 5.82
CA LEU A 144 0.95 1.56 5.05
C LEU A 144 1.34 1.69 3.59
N PHE A 145 2.61 1.99 3.31
CA PHE A 145 3.05 2.04 1.92
C PHE A 145 2.86 0.69 1.22
N THR A 146 3.18 -0.41 1.89
CA THR A 146 2.96 -1.74 1.31
C THR A 146 1.49 -1.91 0.94
N LEU A 147 0.60 -1.50 1.83
CA LEU A 147 -0.83 -1.66 1.57
C LEU A 147 -1.32 -0.74 0.46
N ILE A 148 -0.75 0.44 0.33
CA ILE A 148 -1.04 1.32 -0.79
C ILE A 148 -0.66 0.64 -2.10
N CYS A 149 0.50 -0.02 -2.11
CA CYS A 149 0.94 -0.77 -3.30
C CYS A 149 -0.02 -1.90 -3.63
N VAL A 150 -0.49 -2.62 -2.60
CA VAL A 150 -1.44 -3.72 -2.82
C VAL A 150 -2.71 -3.21 -3.50
N LEU A 151 -3.18 -2.03 -3.11
CA LEU A 151 -4.34 -1.44 -3.76
C LEU A 151 -4.09 -1.14 -5.22
N HIS A 152 -2.85 -0.87 -5.59
CA HIS A 152 -2.52 -0.54 -6.97
C HIS A 152 -2.36 -1.72 -7.89
N ILE A 153 -2.28 -2.94 -7.35
CA ILE A 153 -2.23 -4.13 -8.20
C ILE A 153 -3.53 -4.25 -8.99
N LYS A 154 -4.61 -3.81 -8.39
CA LYS A 154 -5.89 -3.79 -9.02
C LYS A 154 -5.90 -2.83 -10.22
N GLN A 155 -5.32 -1.66 -10.04
CA GLN A 155 -5.25 -0.69 -11.13
C GLN A 155 -4.35 -1.18 -12.25
N SER A 156 -3.23 -1.79 -11.90
CA SER A 156 -2.32 -2.34 -12.90
C SER A 156 -3.00 -3.42 -13.71
N ALA A 157 -3.72 -4.31 -13.02
CA ALA A 157 -4.44 -5.38 -13.69
C ALA A 157 -5.52 -4.81 -14.59
N SER A 158 -6.19 -3.78 -14.14
CA SER A 158 -7.22 -3.11 -14.91
C SER A 158 -6.65 -2.48 -16.16
N THR A 159 -5.53 -1.82 -16.03
CA THR A 159 -4.87 -1.18 -17.15
C THR A 159 -4.47 -2.21 -18.20
N VAL A 160 -3.93 -3.32 -17.74
CA VAL A 160 -3.55 -4.39 -18.66
C VAL A 160 -4.79 -4.98 -19.32
N GLY A 161 -5.81 -5.18 -18.54
CA GLY A 161 -7.05 -5.73 -19.07
C GLY A 161 -7.75 -4.81 -20.03
N ALA A 162 -7.57 -3.52 -19.84
CA ALA A 162 -8.18 -2.55 -20.70
C ALA A 162 -7.38 -2.32 -21.98
N HIS A 163 -6.26 -2.98 -22.12
CA HIS A 163 -5.43 -2.83 -23.27
C HIS A 163 -6.21 -3.23 -24.51
N PRO A 164 -6.35 -2.36 -25.45
CA PRO A 164 -7.18 -2.64 -26.59
C PRO A 164 -6.52 -3.64 -27.43
N PRO A 165 -7.25 -4.38 -27.97
CA PRO A 165 -6.78 -5.35 -28.81
C PRO A 165 -6.41 -4.75 -30.04
N GLU A 166 -5.97 -4.48 -30.44
CA GLU A 166 -5.70 -4.09 -31.46
C GLU A 166 -6.06 -4.18 -32.51
N ALA A 167 -6.00 -3.75 -32.78
CA ALA A 167 -6.21 -3.55 -33.61
C ALA A 167 -6.38 -4.19 -34.69
N ARG A 168 -6.68 -4.59 -34.98
CA ARG A 168 -6.90 -5.22 -35.72
C ARG A 168 -6.93 -4.96 -36.86
N SER A 169 -6.61 -5.00 -37.30
CA SER A 169 -6.57 -4.92 -38.23
C SER A 169 -7.14 -4.81 -39.22
N ARG A 170 -7.30 -4.67 -39.75
CA ARG A 170 -7.83 -4.53 -40.56
C ARG A 170 -7.66 -4.74 -41.63
N ALA A 171 -7.57 -4.98 -41.77
CA ALA A 171 -7.40 -5.33 -42.54
C ALA A 171 -7.65 -5.35 -43.71
N GLY A 172 -7.67 -5.20 -44.03
CA GLY A 172 -7.76 -5.20 -45.10
C GLY A 172 -7.97 -5.49 -46.37
#